data_2da12ff6ca226dd1880370a4a6b062f1
#
_entry.id   2da12ff6ca226dd1880370a4a6b062f1
#
_cell.length_a   1.000
_cell.length_b   1.000
_cell.length_c   1.000
_cell.angle_alpha   90.00
_cell.angle_beta   90.00
_cell.angle_gamma   90.00
#
_symmetry.space_group_name_H-M   'P 1'
#
loop_
_entity.id
_entity.type
_entity.pdbx_description
1 polymer ?
#
loop_
_entity_poly.entity_id
_entity_poly.type
_entity_poly.pdbx_seq_one_letter_code
_entity_poly.pdbx_strand_id
1 'polypeptide(L)'
;VLADTQDPLDVAGVMGGKDTEVKENTTAILLSASIFHPIMVRKTSQRLGLYSQASKRFQHGLSKMRLFQALDAAIRMYQDLGGKLTAINLVGDFNQPKKIVNLSLKKLNNLLGTNLDEETITSCLKKLNFTVNQTPHMSGGEAILEVIPPYFRLDINIEEDLIEEVARMYGYEKIEGQLLSGKLPAKLDQTLQNFIHALKVKLKDAGLTEVQTYSFYSTKVIENLKLKIE
;
A
#
# COMPACT_ATOMS: atom_id res chain seq x y z
N VAL A 1 19.79 -12.94 4.03
CA VAL A 1 21.03 -13.06 3.26
C VAL A 1 20.90 -14.25 2.35
N LEU A 2 21.23 -14.10 1.08
CA LEU A 2 21.55 -15.21 0.19
C LEU A 2 23.05 -15.48 0.33
N ALA A 3 23.39 -16.74 0.46
CA ALA A 3 24.78 -17.16 0.64
C ALA A 3 25.03 -18.46 -0.13
N ASP A 4 26.26 -18.69 -0.50
CA ASP A 4 26.72 -20.02 -0.89
C ASP A 4 27.21 -20.80 0.34
N THR A 5 28.01 -21.82 0.16
CA THR A 5 28.55 -22.61 1.28
C THR A 5 29.63 -21.91 2.10
N GLN A 6 30.16 -20.79 1.62
CA GLN A 6 31.30 -20.09 2.21
C GLN A 6 30.99 -18.63 2.53
N ASP A 7 30.37 -17.89 1.59
CA ASP A 7 30.24 -16.45 1.67
C ASP A 7 28.81 -15.92 1.45
N PRO A 8 28.45 -14.77 2.04
CA PRO A 8 27.20 -14.07 1.74
C PRO A 8 27.28 -13.43 0.36
N LEU A 9 26.30 -13.73 -0.50
CA LEU A 9 26.25 -13.24 -1.88
C LEU A 9 25.44 -11.94 -2.01
N ASP A 10 24.38 -11.79 -1.23
CA ASP A 10 23.56 -10.58 -1.18
C ASP A 10 22.79 -10.40 0.13
N VAL A 11 22.24 -9.21 0.32
CA VAL A 11 21.23 -8.92 1.34
C VAL A 11 19.86 -9.05 0.67
N ALA A 12 19.25 -10.21 0.86
CA ALA A 12 18.02 -10.66 0.18
C ALA A 12 16.95 -9.56 0.01
N GLY A 13 16.68 -9.18 -1.23
CA GLY A 13 15.71 -8.16 -1.59
C GLY A 13 16.12 -6.71 -1.29
N VAL A 14 17.35 -6.47 -0.84
CA VAL A 14 17.87 -5.13 -0.50
C VAL A 14 19.01 -4.72 -1.41
N MET A 15 20.13 -5.46 -1.38
CA MET A 15 21.35 -5.08 -2.09
C MET A 15 22.19 -6.30 -2.47
N GLY A 16 22.66 -6.37 -3.71
CA GLY A 16 23.63 -7.37 -4.15
C GLY A 16 25.01 -7.17 -3.54
N GLY A 17 25.78 -8.27 -3.46
CA GLY A 17 27.16 -8.24 -2.98
C GLY A 17 28.13 -7.71 -4.05
N LYS A 18 29.19 -7.04 -3.61
CA LYS A 18 30.22 -6.49 -4.50
C LYS A 18 30.97 -7.57 -5.28
N ASP A 19 31.22 -8.71 -4.65
CA ASP A 19 32.04 -9.77 -5.24
C ASP A 19 31.27 -10.61 -6.27
N THR A 20 29.95 -10.53 -6.28
CA THR A 20 29.05 -11.19 -7.23
C THR A 20 28.60 -10.29 -8.38
N GLU A 21 29.16 -9.08 -8.48
CA GLU A 21 28.86 -8.13 -9.54
C GLU A 21 29.30 -8.66 -10.91
N VAL A 22 28.47 -8.43 -11.94
CA VAL A 22 28.79 -8.76 -13.32
C VAL A 22 29.96 -7.89 -13.80
N LYS A 23 31.00 -8.51 -14.40
CA LYS A 23 32.22 -7.87 -14.88
C LYS A 23 32.35 -8.11 -16.39
N GLU A 24 33.24 -7.37 -17.05
CA GLU A 24 33.49 -7.50 -18.51
C GLU A 24 33.87 -8.91 -18.97
N ASN A 25 34.52 -9.68 -18.10
CA ASN A 25 34.91 -11.05 -18.37
C ASN A 25 33.90 -12.11 -17.92
N THR A 26 32.71 -11.71 -17.50
CA THR A 26 31.66 -12.64 -17.06
C THR A 26 31.07 -13.39 -18.25
N THR A 27 31.21 -14.71 -18.26
CA THR A 27 30.71 -15.58 -19.32
C THR A 27 29.44 -16.35 -19.00
N ALA A 28 29.10 -16.45 -17.70
CA ALA A 28 27.88 -17.09 -17.22
C ALA A 28 27.30 -16.32 -16.05
N ILE A 29 25.98 -16.29 -15.97
CA ILE A 29 25.24 -15.63 -14.89
C ILE A 29 24.20 -16.56 -14.30
N LEU A 30 23.92 -16.38 -13.02
CA LEU A 30 22.75 -16.94 -12.36
C LEU A 30 21.71 -15.83 -12.24
N LEU A 31 20.66 -15.89 -13.08
CA LEU A 31 19.54 -14.98 -13.01
C LEU A 31 18.56 -15.47 -11.95
N SER A 32 18.38 -14.73 -10.87
CA SER A 32 17.41 -15.07 -9.83
C SER A 32 16.20 -14.12 -9.86
N ALA A 33 15.01 -14.70 -9.81
CA ALA A 33 13.77 -13.98 -9.55
C ALA A 33 13.15 -14.57 -8.26
N SER A 34 12.90 -13.73 -7.26
CA SER A 34 12.51 -14.18 -5.93
C SER A 34 11.41 -13.31 -5.35
N ILE A 35 10.67 -13.85 -4.38
CA ILE A 35 9.72 -13.11 -3.55
C ILE A 35 10.23 -13.21 -2.13
N PHE A 36 10.38 -12.07 -1.49
CA PHE A 36 10.83 -11.98 -0.10
C PHE A 36 9.70 -11.50 0.80
N HIS A 37 9.80 -11.83 2.07
CA HIS A 37 8.83 -11.38 3.07
C HIS A 37 8.89 -9.84 3.23
N PRO A 38 7.84 -9.08 2.89
CA PRO A 38 7.88 -7.63 2.74
C PRO A 38 8.30 -6.90 4.02
N ILE A 39 7.80 -7.34 5.19
CA ILE A 39 8.14 -6.75 6.49
C ILE A 39 9.63 -6.96 6.81
N MET A 40 10.18 -8.13 6.49
CA MET A 40 11.60 -8.41 6.74
C MET A 40 12.49 -7.54 5.86
N VAL A 41 12.16 -7.40 4.57
CA VAL A 41 12.90 -6.50 3.66
C VAL A 41 12.86 -5.07 4.17
N ARG A 42 11.69 -4.57 4.56
CA ARG A 42 11.54 -3.21 5.12
C ARG A 42 12.40 -3.00 6.35
N LYS A 43 12.31 -3.90 7.34
CA LYS A 43 13.09 -3.81 8.59
C LYS A 43 14.59 -3.88 8.33
N THR A 44 15.02 -4.76 7.43
CA THR A 44 16.43 -4.91 7.05
C THR A 44 16.96 -3.65 6.37
N SER A 45 16.23 -3.14 5.37
CA SER A 45 16.56 -1.89 4.67
C SER A 45 16.70 -0.72 5.63
N GLN A 46 15.77 -0.55 6.57
CA GLN A 46 15.80 0.49 7.59
C GLN A 46 16.99 0.33 8.55
N ARG A 47 17.21 -0.91 9.04
CA ARG A 47 18.30 -1.20 9.98
C ARG A 47 19.69 -0.93 9.40
N LEU A 48 19.87 -1.23 8.12
CA LEU A 48 21.14 -1.05 7.41
C LEU A 48 21.27 0.34 6.79
N GLY A 49 20.20 1.14 6.74
CA GLY A 49 20.19 2.42 6.02
C GLY A 49 20.31 2.29 4.51
N LEU A 50 20.01 1.10 3.94
CA LEU A 50 20.13 0.80 2.52
C LEU A 50 18.77 0.87 1.83
N TYR A 51 18.57 1.90 1.01
CA TYR A 51 17.32 2.13 0.28
C TYR A 51 17.54 1.94 -1.22
N SER A 52 17.34 0.72 -1.71
CA SER A 52 17.43 0.39 -3.14
C SER A 52 16.07 0.40 -3.81
N GLN A 53 16.05 0.42 -5.16
CA GLN A 53 14.83 0.21 -5.94
C GLN A 53 14.23 -1.17 -5.72
N ALA A 54 15.06 -2.18 -5.44
CA ALA A 54 14.64 -3.53 -5.08
C ALA A 54 13.89 -3.50 -3.73
N SER A 55 14.50 -2.94 -2.68
CA SER A 55 13.88 -2.88 -1.35
C SER A 55 12.55 -2.11 -1.37
N LYS A 56 12.45 -1.02 -2.16
CA LYS A 56 11.20 -0.27 -2.33
C LYS A 56 10.08 -1.13 -2.93
N ARG A 57 10.39 -2.03 -3.87
CA ARG A 57 9.38 -2.91 -4.47
C ARG A 57 9.04 -4.09 -3.58
N PHE A 58 10.03 -4.77 -3.04
CA PHE A 58 9.83 -5.96 -2.21
C PHE A 58 9.09 -5.67 -0.90
N GLN A 59 9.27 -4.49 -0.31
CA GLN A 59 8.58 -4.12 0.94
C GLN A 59 7.06 -3.97 0.81
N HIS A 60 6.53 -3.84 -0.41
CA HIS A 60 5.09 -3.79 -0.68
C HIS A 60 4.49 -5.16 -0.99
N GLY A 61 5.32 -6.19 -1.11
CA GLY A 61 4.92 -7.51 -1.56
C GLY A 61 4.83 -7.63 -3.08
N LEU A 62 5.02 -8.84 -3.58
CA LEU A 62 4.92 -9.16 -5.00
C LEU A 62 4.07 -10.40 -5.20
N SER A 63 3.31 -10.44 -6.29
CA SER A 63 2.52 -11.62 -6.64
C SER A 63 3.41 -12.71 -7.26
N LYS A 64 3.07 -13.98 -6.99
CA LYS A 64 3.77 -15.13 -7.54
C LYS A 64 3.73 -15.17 -9.08
N MET A 65 2.60 -14.78 -9.67
CA MET A 65 2.46 -14.71 -11.14
C MET A 65 3.36 -13.65 -11.77
N ARG A 66 3.55 -12.51 -11.09
CA ARG A 66 4.45 -11.45 -11.59
C ARG A 66 5.91 -11.90 -11.60
N LEU A 67 6.31 -12.77 -10.66
CA LEU A 67 7.64 -13.38 -10.65
C LEU A 67 7.90 -14.18 -11.93
N PHE A 68 6.96 -15.05 -12.32
CA PHE A 68 7.10 -15.84 -13.54
C PHE A 68 7.16 -14.97 -14.80
N GLN A 69 6.31 -13.95 -14.88
CA GLN A 69 6.34 -13.00 -16.00
C GLN A 69 7.68 -12.24 -16.10
N ALA A 70 8.21 -11.81 -14.95
CA ALA A 70 9.48 -11.11 -14.89
C ALA A 70 10.63 -12.04 -15.30
N LEU A 71 10.62 -13.29 -14.83
CA LEU A 71 11.63 -14.28 -15.19
C LEU A 71 11.60 -14.61 -16.69
N ASP A 72 10.41 -14.86 -17.26
CA ASP A 72 10.23 -15.12 -18.69
C ASP A 72 10.71 -13.93 -19.53
N ALA A 73 10.31 -12.72 -19.18
CA ALA A 73 10.77 -11.51 -19.88
C ALA A 73 12.31 -11.35 -19.81
N ALA A 74 12.90 -11.58 -18.64
CA ALA A 74 14.35 -11.48 -18.49
C ALA A 74 15.09 -12.56 -19.28
N ILE A 75 14.61 -13.81 -19.30
CA ILE A 75 15.18 -14.88 -20.11
C ILE A 75 15.17 -14.51 -21.59
N ARG A 76 14.02 -14.02 -22.10
CA ARG A 76 13.90 -13.57 -23.51
C ARG A 76 14.90 -12.45 -23.82
N MET A 77 15.01 -11.44 -22.97
CA MET A 77 15.99 -10.35 -23.16
C MET A 77 17.43 -10.87 -23.26
N TYR A 78 17.82 -11.82 -22.41
CA TYR A 78 19.16 -12.42 -22.50
C TYR A 78 19.33 -13.26 -23.76
N GLN A 79 18.32 -13.98 -24.22
CA GLN A 79 18.35 -14.74 -25.47
C GLN A 79 18.47 -13.83 -26.70
N ASP A 80 17.75 -12.70 -26.71
CA ASP A 80 17.82 -11.68 -27.77
C ASP A 80 19.23 -11.05 -27.87
N LEU A 81 19.96 -10.99 -26.76
CA LEU A 81 21.36 -10.55 -26.69
C LEU A 81 22.35 -11.66 -26.99
N GLY A 82 21.92 -12.85 -27.43
CA GLY A 82 22.76 -13.96 -27.76
C GLY A 82 23.10 -14.91 -26.61
N GLY A 83 22.51 -14.72 -25.45
CA GLY A 83 22.66 -15.62 -24.30
C GLY A 83 21.97 -16.96 -24.52
N LYS A 84 22.48 -18.01 -23.89
CA LYS A 84 21.91 -19.37 -23.94
C LYS A 84 21.40 -19.76 -22.56
N LEU A 85 20.11 -20.13 -22.47
CA LEU A 85 19.55 -20.71 -21.27
C LEU A 85 20.04 -22.14 -21.10
N THR A 86 20.69 -22.45 -19.99
CA THR A 86 21.25 -23.80 -19.72
C THR A 86 20.36 -24.61 -18.77
N ALA A 87 19.78 -23.98 -17.77
CA ALA A 87 18.88 -24.65 -16.80
C ALA A 87 17.93 -23.65 -16.14
N ILE A 88 16.81 -24.15 -15.66
CA ILE A 88 15.88 -23.44 -14.78
C ILE A 88 15.66 -24.31 -13.54
N ASN A 89 15.77 -23.71 -12.38
CA ASN A 89 15.44 -24.35 -11.11
C ASN A 89 14.37 -23.51 -10.38
N LEU A 90 13.34 -24.16 -9.87
CA LEU A 90 12.23 -23.53 -9.15
C LEU A 90 12.18 -24.10 -7.73
N VAL A 91 12.23 -23.23 -6.73
CA VAL A 91 12.18 -23.61 -5.31
C VAL A 91 11.11 -22.79 -4.60
N GLY A 92 10.20 -23.45 -3.91
CA GLY A 92 9.16 -22.84 -3.10
C GLY A 92 7.73 -23.21 -3.52
N ASP A 93 6.76 -22.61 -2.83
CA ASP A 93 5.34 -22.76 -3.15
C ASP A 93 4.87 -21.62 -4.05
N PHE A 94 4.42 -21.97 -5.25
CA PHE A 94 3.96 -21.01 -6.27
C PHE A 94 2.44 -20.96 -6.39
N ASN A 95 1.70 -21.65 -5.53
CA ASN A 95 0.25 -21.58 -5.55
C ASN A 95 -0.24 -20.20 -5.08
N GLN A 96 -1.01 -19.53 -5.90
CA GLN A 96 -1.68 -18.26 -5.58
C GLN A 96 -3.19 -18.45 -5.78
N PRO A 97 -3.93 -18.68 -4.68
CA PRO A 97 -5.39 -18.87 -4.78
C PRO A 97 -6.05 -17.60 -5.33
N LYS A 98 -7.07 -17.80 -6.15
CA LYS A 98 -7.93 -16.70 -6.62
C LYS A 98 -8.66 -16.11 -5.43
N LYS A 99 -8.60 -14.81 -5.30
CA LYS A 99 -9.32 -14.06 -4.29
C LYS A 99 -10.64 -13.59 -4.86
N ILE A 100 -11.72 -13.78 -4.13
CA ILE A 100 -13.05 -13.27 -4.49
C ILE A 100 -13.44 -12.27 -3.41
N VAL A 101 -13.90 -11.10 -3.83
CA VAL A 101 -14.44 -10.06 -2.95
C VAL A 101 -15.84 -9.74 -3.44
N ASN A 102 -16.81 -9.79 -2.53
CA ASN A 102 -18.19 -9.47 -2.84
C ASN A 102 -18.43 -7.97 -2.73
N LEU A 103 -19.17 -7.40 -3.68
CA LEU A 103 -19.50 -5.98 -3.74
C LEU A 103 -21.02 -5.81 -3.77
N SER A 104 -21.59 -5.20 -2.74
CA SER A 104 -23.00 -4.80 -2.69
C SER A 104 -23.18 -3.45 -3.39
N LEU A 105 -24.06 -3.41 -4.41
CA LEU A 105 -24.36 -2.16 -5.12
C LEU A 105 -24.99 -1.12 -4.20
N LYS A 106 -25.83 -1.58 -3.28
CA LYS A 106 -26.47 -0.71 -2.28
C LYS A 106 -25.49 -0.10 -1.31
N LYS A 107 -24.55 -0.92 -0.79
CA LYS A 107 -23.50 -0.41 0.13
C LYS A 107 -22.59 0.58 -0.58
N LEU A 108 -22.18 0.29 -1.82
CA LEU A 108 -21.39 1.20 -2.62
C LEU A 108 -22.07 2.55 -2.79
N ASN A 109 -23.33 2.56 -3.25
CA ASN A 109 -24.06 3.79 -3.48
C ASN A 109 -24.32 4.57 -2.19
N ASN A 110 -24.63 3.88 -1.10
CA ASN A 110 -24.80 4.51 0.21
C ASN A 110 -23.51 5.15 0.73
N LEU A 111 -22.37 4.47 0.56
CA LEU A 111 -21.08 4.98 1.04
C LEU A 111 -20.59 6.17 0.21
N LEU A 112 -20.78 6.13 -1.10
CA LEU A 112 -20.37 7.21 -2.01
C LEU A 112 -21.38 8.35 -2.11
N GLY A 113 -22.62 8.16 -1.63
CA GLY A 113 -23.70 9.13 -1.80
C GLY A 113 -24.12 9.25 -3.27
N THR A 114 -24.06 8.17 -4.03
CA THR A 114 -24.34 8.13 -5.47
C THR A 114 -25.52 7.20 -5.78
N ASN A 115 -25.90 7.13 -7.05
CA ASN A 115 -26.88 6.18 -7.55
C ASN A 115 -26.36 5.54 -8.86
N LEU A 116 -25.17 4.93 -8.80
CA LEU A 116 -24.54 4.27 -9.92
C LEU A 116 -25.24 2.96 -10.22
N ASP A 117 -25.48 2.69 -11.49
CA ASP A 117 -26.01 1.42 -11.96
C ASP A 117 -24.91 0.33 -12.04
N GLU A 118 -25.34 -0.90 -12.16
CA GLU A 118 -24.46 -2.07 -12.22
C GLU A 118 -23.53 -2.02 -13.43
N GLU A 119 -24.00 -1.50 -14.57
CA GLU A 119 -23.22 -1.42 -15.79
C GLU A 119 -22.03 -0.45 -15.63
N THR A 120 -22.27 0.73 -15.05
CA THR A 120 -21.24 1.73 -14.75
C THR A 120 -20.21 1.17 -13.78
N ILE A 121 -20.64 0.54 -12.68
CA ILE A 121 -19.77 -0.07 -11.68
C ILE A 121 -18.90 -1.16 -12.33
N THR A 122 -19.52 -2.06 -13.08
CA THR A 122 -18.83 -3.14 -13.79
C THR A 122 -17.83 -2.60 -14.81
N SER A 123 -18.20 -1.56 -15.54
CA SER A 123 -17.31 -0.90 -16.51
C SER A 123 -16.07 -0.30 -15.83
N CYS A 124 -16.24 0.38 -14.69
CA CYS A 124 -15.13 0.92 -13.90
C CYS A 124 -14.15 -0.19 -13.49
N LEU A 125 -14.65 -1.29 -12.94
CA LEU A 125 -13.82 -2.41 -12.49
C LEU A 125 -13.14 -3.14 -13.66
N LYS A 126 -13.85 -3.38 -14.78
CA LYS A 126 -13.27 -4.02 -15.97
C LYS A 126 -12.12 -3.21 -16.59
N LYS A 127 -12.18 -1.89 -16.59
CA LYS A 127 -11.07 -1.02 -17.05
C LYS A 127 -9.78 -1.21 -16.22
N LEU A 128 -9.90 -1.67 -14.99
CA LEU A 128 -8.80 -2.01 -14.09
C LEU A 128 -8.40 -3.50 -14.12
N ASN A 129 -8.91 -4.26 -15.11
CA ASN A 129 -8.69 -5.70 -15.26
C ASN A 129 -9.28 -6.57 -14.14
N PHE A 130 -10.28 -6.09 -13.41
CA PHE A 130 -11.05 -6.95 -12.52
C PHE A 130 -11.99 -7.85 -13.32
N THR A 131 -12.12 -9.11 -12.90
CA THR A 131 -13.16 -9.99 -13.43
C THR A 131 -14.39 -9.83 -12.55
N VAL A 132 -15.52 -9.50 -13.17
CA VAL A 132 -16.79 -9.28 -12.46
C VAL A 132 -17.76 -10.35 -12.93
N ASN A 133 -18.23 -11.16 -11.98
CA ASN A 133 -19.26 -12.16 -12.17
C ASN A 133 -20.55 -11.68 -11.51
N GLN A 134 -21.65 -11.75 -12.24
CA GLN A 134 -22.97 -11.50 -11.65
C GLN A 134 -23.38 -12.74 -10.86
N THR A 135 -23.73 -12.56 -9.60
CA THR A 135 -24.44 -13.60 -8.86
C THR A 135 -25.90 -13.57 -9.30
N PRO A 136 -26.50 -14.72 -9.63
CA PRO A 136 -27.92 -14.76 -9.92
C PRO A 136 -28.70 -14.14 -8.77
N HIS A 137 -29.53 -13.14 -9.07
CA HIS A 137 -30.40 -12.52 -8.08
C HIS A 137 -31.31 -13.61 -7.47
N MET A 138 -31.07 -13.98 -6.22
CA MET A 138 -32.08 -14.70 -5.47
C MET A 138 -33.25 -13.75 -5.26
N SER A 139 -34.45 -14.20 -5.54
CA SER A 139 -35.70 -13.42 -5.45
C SER A 139 -35.77 -12.64 -4.16
N GLY A 140 -35.65 -11.31 -4.23
CA GLY A 140 -35.75 -10.39 -3.10
C GLY A 140 -34.42 -10.01 -2.40
N GLY A 141 -33.26 -10.47 -2.89
CA GLY A 141 -31.93 -10.15 -2.35
C GLY A 141 -31.31 -8.87 -2.91
N GLU A 142 -30.38 -8.29 -2.18
CA GLU A 142 -29.53 -7.18 -2.67
C GLU A 142 -28.68 -7.67 -3.86
N ALA A 143 -28.48 -6.80 -4.86
CA ALA A 143 -27.59 -7.10 -5.97
C ALA A 143 -26.14 -7.11 -5.46
N ILE A 144 -25.49 -8.27 -5.56
CA ILE A 144 -24.10 -8.49 -5.15
C ILE A 144 -23.31 -8.93 -6.38
N LEU A 145 -22.16 -8.33 -6.60
CA LEU A 145 -21.20 -8.73 -7.62
C LEU A 145 -20.07 -9.51 -6.97
N GLU A 146 -19.72 -10.66 -7.52
CA GLU A 146 -18.47 -11.34 -7.20
C GLU A 146 -17.34 -10.74 -8.04
N VAL A 147 -16.38 -10.12 -7.39
CA VAL A 147 -15.26 -9.44 -8.04
C VAL A 147 -13.96 -10.18 -7.75
N ILE A 148 -13.26 -10.54 -8.82
CA ILE A 148 -11.93 -11.17 -8.72
C ILE A 148 -10.88 -10.12 -9.09
N PRO A 149 -10.07 -9.66 -8.13
CA PRO A 149 -8.95 -8.77 -8.40
C PRO A 149 -7.91 -9.41 -9.33
N PRO A 150 -7.26 -8.63 -10.20
CA PRO A 150 -6.14 -9.16 -10.98
C PRO A 150 -4.99 -9.58 -10.04
N TYR A 151 -4.25 -10.59 -10.43
CA TYR A 151 -3.22 -11.25 -9.60
C TYR A 151 -2.17 -10.30 -9.01
N PHE A 152 -1.98 -9.12 -9.57
CA PHE A 152 -1.00 -8.14 -9.11
C PHE A 152 -1.56 -7.15 -8.07
N ARG A 153 -2.87 -7.11 -7.84
CA ARG A 153 -3.54 -6.29 -6.83
C ARG A 153 -3.63 -7.08 -5.52
N LEU A 154 -2.56 -7.01 -4.72
CA LEU A 154 -2.48 -7.68 -3.43
C LEU A 154 -3.18 -6.88 -2.31
N ASP A 155 -3.46 -5.64 -2.56
CA ASP A 155 -4.09 -4.65 -1.69
C ASP A 155 -5.61 -4.84 -1.55
N ILE A 156 -6.27 -5.36 -2.57
CA ILE A 156 -7.73 -5.55 -2.57
C ILE A 156 -8.11 -6.72 -1.67
N ASN A 157 -8.69 -6.44 -0.51
CA ASN A 157 -9.01 -7.44 0.51
C ASN A 157 -10.46 -7.44 0.94
N ILE A 158 -11.08 -6.29 0.98
CA ILE A 158 -12.43 -6.05 1.49
C ILE A 158 -13.26 -5.30 0.45
N GLU A 159 -14.53 -5.20 0.71
CA GLU A 159 -15.49 -4.54 -0.18
C GLU A 159 -15.18 -3.05 -0.36
N GLU A 160 -14.72 -2.40 0.69
CA GLU A 160 -14.37 -0.98 0.68
C GLU A 160 -13.22 -0.67 -0.29
N ASP A 161 -12.27 -1.60 -0.47
CA ASP A 161 -11.20 -1.45 -1.45
C ASP A 161 -11.76 -1.41 -2.89
N LEU A 162 -12.82 -2.19 -3.16
CA LEU A 162 -13.51 -2.16 -4.45
C LEU A 162 -14.31 -0.87 -4.64
N ILE A 163 -14.95 -0.38 -3.58
CA ILE A 163 -15.69 0.88 -3.59
C ILE A 163 -14.75 2.05 -3.90
N GLU A 164 -13.55 2.06 -3.31
CA GLU A 164 -12.51 3.05 -3.62
C GLU A 164 -12.14 3.02 -5.11
N GLU A 165 -11.90 1.84 -5.67
CA GLU A 165 -11.54 1.71 -7.09
C GLU A 165 -12.65 2.21 -8.02
N VAL A 166 -13.91 1.91 -7.70
CA VAL A 166 -15.05 2.43 -8.46
C VAL A 166 -15.12 3.95 -8.35
N ALA A 167 -15.02 4.51 -7.14
CA ALA A 167 -15.07 5.96 -6.91
C ALA A 167 -13.95 6.68 -7.67
N ARG A 168 -12.73 6.14 -7.62
CA ARG A 168 -11.57 6.67 -8.32
C ARG A 168 -11.75 6.67 -9.84
N MET A 169 -12.31 5.57 -10.39
CA MET A 169 -12.53 5.44 -11.84
C MET A 169 -13.74 6.23 -12.34
N TYR A 170 -14.76 6.36 -11.50
CA TYR A 170 -15.91 7.22 -11.78
C TYR A 170 -15.50 8.71 -11.78
N GLY A 171 -14.63 9.09 -10.86
CA GLY A 171 -14.11 10.44 -10.65
C GLY A 171 -14.74 11.10 -9.44
N TYR A 172 -13.92 11.39 -8.43
CA TYR A 172 -14.36 12.06 -7.20
C TYR A 172 -15.01 13.43 -7.46
N GLU A 173 -14.58 14.12 -8.51
CA GLU A 173 -15.14 15.40 -8.91
C GLU A 173 -16.58 15.35 -9.40
N LYS A 174 -17.09 14.16 -9.73
CA LYS A 174 -18.48 13.93 -10.15
C LYS A 174 -19.41 13.61 -8.97
N ILE A 175 -18.84 13.36 -7.80
CA ILE A 175 -19.59 13.09 -6.58
C ILE A 175 -19.93 14.42 -5.95
N GLU A 176 -21.23 14.77 -5.95
CA GLU A 176 -21.68 16.04 -5.42
C GLU A 176 -21.52 16.09 -3.90
N GLY A 177 -20.87 17.15 -3.41
CA GLY A 177 -20.76 17.40 -1.98
C GLY A 177 -22.11 17.83 -1.41
N GLN A 178 -22.55 17.18 -0.34
CA GLN A 178 -23.78 17.56 0.37
C GLN A 178 -23.43 18.29 1.66
N LEU A 179 -24.10 19.43 1.89
CA LEU A 179 -23.98 20.12 3.16
C LEU A 179 -24.67 19.30 4.26
N LEU A 180 -24.04 19.25 5.42
CA LEU A 180 -24.65 18.65 6.59
C LEU A 180 -25.97 19.37 6.92
N SER A 181 -27.06 18.64 6.98
CA SER A 181 -28.37 19.14 7.38
C SER A 181 -28.73 18.58 8.76
N GLY A 182 -29.20 19.45 9.65
CA GLY A 182 -29.60 19.03 10.98
C GLY A 182 -29.95 20.23 11.84
N LYS A 183 -30.55 19.97 13.00
CA LYS A 183 -30.77 20.99 13.99
C LYS A 183 -29.43 21.42 14.58
N LEU A 184 -29.19 22.72 14.67
CA LEU A 184 -28.01 23.22 15.37
C LEU A 184 -28.01 22.68 16.80
N PRO A 185 -26.88 22.22 17.33
CA PRO A 185 -26.79 21.78 18.71
C PRO A 185 -27.15 22.93 19.63
N ALA A 186 -27.71 22.59 20.80
CA ALA A 186 -27.94 23.58 21.85
C ALA A 186 -26.61 24.29 22.18
N LYS A 187 -26.72 25.55 22.65
CA LYS A 187 -25.55 26.35 23.05
C LYS A 187 -24.67 25.53 24.01
N LEU A 188 -23.47 25.19 23.57
CA LEU A 188 -22.50 24.53 24.42
C LEU A 188 -21.94 25.53 25.45
N ASP A 189 -21.63 25.05 26.65
CA ASP A 189 -20.87 25.84 27.61
C ASP A 189 -19.46 26.05 27.10
N GLN A 190 -19.13 27.29 26.77
CA GLN A 190 -17.84 27.70 26.26
C GLN A 190 -17.00 28.50 27.27
N THR A 191 -17.40 28.44 28.53
CA THR A 191 -16.78 29.26 29.62
C THR A 191 -15.26 29.05 29.64
N LEU A 192 -14.80 27.82 29.60
CA LEU A 192 -13.37 27.48 29.58
C LEU A 192 -12.67 28.00 28.33
N GLN A 193 -13.23 27.79 27.15
CA GLN A 193 -12.67 28.24 25.88
C GLN A 193 -12.58 29.76 25.83
N ASN A 194 -13.62 30.44 26.29
CA ASN A 194 -13.64 31.90 26.36
C ASN A 194 -12.58 32.43 27.35
N PHE A 195 -12.40 31.76 28.50
CA PHE A 195 -11.36 32.10 29.45
C PHE A 195 -9.94 31.91 28.86
N ILE A 196 -9.69 30.77 28.21
CA ILE A 196 -8.41 30.50 27.55
C ILE A 196 -8.14 31.56 26.48
N HIS A 197 -9.13 31.88 25.65
CA HIS A 197 -8.98 32.93 24.63
C HIS A 197 -8.66 34.28 25.23
N ALA A 198 -9.38 34.72 26.25
CA ALA A 198 -9.12 35.98 26.93
C ALA A 198 -7.74 36.03 27.58
N LEU A 199 -7.29 34.91 28.15
CA LEU A 199 -5.93 34.79 28.70
C LEU A 199 -4.86 34.92 27.62
N LYS A 200 -5.02 34.25 26.49
CA LYS A 200 -4.10 34.35 25.33
C LYS A 200 -3.98 35.78 24.82
N VAL A 201 -5.12 36.50 24.71
CA VAL A 201 -5.11 37.89 24.29
C VAL A 201 -4.31 38.75 25.27
N LYS A 202 -4.54 38.61 26.58
CA LYS A 202 -3.79 39.35 27.60
C LYS A 202 -2.29 39.07 27.59
N LEU A 203 -1.91 37.80 27.41
CA LEU A 203 -0.50 37.42 27.31
C LEU A 203 0.16 38.02 26.07
N LYS A 204 -0.54 38.02 24.91
CA LYS A 204 -0.09 38.69 23.70
C LYS A 204 0.11 40.19 23.92
N ASP A 205 -0.85 40.87 24.58
CA ASP A 205 -0.74 42.30 24.88
C ASP A 205 0.42 42.61 25.84
N ALA A 206 0.80 41.64 26.69
CA ALA A 206 1.97 41.70 27.53
C ALA A 206 3.30 41.39 26.81
N GLY A 207 3.28 41.19 25.50
CA GLY A 207 4.46 40.98 24.67
C GLY A 207 4.91 39.51 24.52
N LEU A 208 4.12 38.54 24.99
CA LEU A 208 4.44 37.13 24.78
C LEU A 208 3.99 36.62 23.40
N THR A 209 4.72 35.69 22.86
CA THR A 209 4.40 35.01 21.58
C THR A 209 3.85 33.61 21.86
N GLU A 210 2.66 33.31 21.33
CA GLU A 210 2.13 31.94 21.38
C GLU A 210 2.94 31.04 20.43
N VAL A 211 3.39 29.90 20.95
CA VAL A 211 4.12 28.89 20.19
C VAL A 211 3.40 27.54 20.29
N GLN A 212 3.49 26.77 19.23
CA GLN A 212 3.03 25.39 19.21
C GLN A 212 4.26 24.48 19.13
N THR A 213 4.43 23.63 20.12
CA THR A 213 5.55 22.68 20.21
C THR A 213 5.05 21.26 19.92
N TYR A 214 5.99 20.33 19.72
CA TYR A 214 5.65 18.92 19.64
C TYR A 214 5.16 18.40 21.00
N SER A 215 4.13 17.55 20.97
CA SER A 215 3.57 16.91 22.18
C SER A 215 4.42 15.73 22.67
N PHE A 216 5.29 15.18 21.82
CA PHE A 216 6.13 14.03 22.15
C PHE A 216 7.59 14.43 22.24
N TYR A 217 8.25 14.00 23.31
CA TYR A 217 9.66 14.24 23.58
C TYR A 217 10.35 12.90 23.83
N SER A 218 11.62 12.81 23.43
CA SER A 218 12.44 11.67 23.83
C SER A 218 12.86 11.80 25.30
N THR A 219 13.03 10.68 25.98
CA THR A 219 13.54 10.62 27.35
C THR A 219 14.85 11.40 27.52
N LYS A 220 15.73 11.34 26.51
CA LYS A 220 16.99 12.10 26.51
C LYS A 220 16.81 13.61 26.59
N VAL A 221 15.76 14.17 25.96
CA VAL A 221 15.47 15.60 26.03
C VAL A 221 15.04 15.99 27.43
N ILE A 222 14.22 15.17 28.09
CA ILE A 222 13.76 15.40 29.47
C ILE A 222 14.92 15.33 30.43
N GLU A 223 15.80 14.34 30.31
CA GLU A 223 17.01 14.20 31.12
C GLU A 223 17.97 15.39 30.97
N ASN A 224 18.20 15.86 29.73
CA ASN A 224 19.06 17.01 29.46
C ASN A 224 18.51 18.31 30.03
N LEU A 225 17.20 18.47 30.09
CA LEU A 225 16.53 19.62 30.66
C LEU A 225 16.42 19.54 32.20
N LYS A 226 16.84 18.42 32.80
CA LYS A 226 16.74 18.15 34.27
C LYS A 226 15.31 18.32 34.80
N LEU A 227 14.30 18.07 33.96
CA LEU A 227 12.93 18.16 34.38
C LEU A 227 12.55 16.92 35.21
N LYS A 228 11.97 17.14 36.38
CA LYS A 228 11.34 16.08 37.16
C LYS A 228 9.93 15.86 36.59
N ILE A 229 9.66 14.66 36.14
CA ILE A 229 8.32 14.22 35.79
C ILE A 229 7.75 13.52 37.03
N GLU A 230 6.72 14.12 37.65
CA GLU A 230 5.95 13.48 38.71
C GLU A 230 4.88 12.55 38.10
#